data_0fe495cd19ad94a50607d79a0ae0f4ba
#
_entry.id   0fe495cd19ad94a50607d79a0ae0f4ba
#
_cell.length_a   1.000
_cell.length_b   1.000
_cell.length_c   1.000
_cell.angle_alpha   90.00
_cell.angle_beta   90.00
_cell.angle_gamma   90.00
#
_symmetry.space_group_name_H-M   'P 1'
#
loop_
_entity.id
_entity.type
_entity.pdbx_description
1 polymer ?
#
loop_
_entity_poly.entity_id
_entity_poly.type
_entity_poly.pdbx_seq_one_letter_code
_entity_poly.pdbx_strand_id
1 'polypeptide(L)'
;MAAGTVSRRLTDDDLIVTVQQHILTEQKRFPGATGEFSWLLSGVTLATKMIAAKVRRAGLSDILGEHGAVNVQGETQQKLDVFANEALMHCLRLRQTVGVVASEENEEPLTLNYLSPDAKYAVVFDPLDGSSNIDVNVSVGTIFSVIKRPDDPALADDPLQWILQPGNRQVAAGYVVYGSSTMMVYTVGNGVHGFTLDPSIGAYVLSHENIRFPRQGTTYSVNEANRDSFPAPYRAYLERLRTGGIGSKYGSRYIGSLVADFHRTLLKGGVFLYPPTNDYPSGKLRLLYEANPIALSLIHISEPTRPY
;
A
#
# COMPACT_ATOMS: atom_id res chain seq x y z
N MET A 1 -7.62 -54.46 21.51
CA MET A 1 -7.88 -53.86 20.20
C MET A 1 -7.55 -52.37 20.28
N ALA A 2 -6.41 -51.96 19.77
CA ALA A 2 -5.98 -50.57 19.75
C ALA A 2 -6.71 -49.88 18.61
N ALA A 3 -7.51 -48.85 18.93
CA ALA A 3 -8.13 -47.97 17.95
C ALA A 3 -7.03 -47.18 17.25
N GLY A 4 -6.78 -47.48 15.98
CA GLY A 4 -5.87 -46.73 15.14
C GLY A 4 -6.42 -45.32 14.92
N THR A 5 -5.68 -44.36 15.42
CA THR A 5 -5.94 -42.93 15.14
C THR A 5 -5.71 -42.70 13.65
N VAL A 6 -6.80 -42.67 12.87
CA VAL A 6 -6.72 -42.25 11.45
C VAL A 6 -6.33 -40.78 11.45
N SER A 7 -5.07 -40.49 11.16
CA SER A 7 -4.62 -39.13 10.86
C SER A 7 -5.41 -38.64 9.65
N ARG A 8 -6.37 -37.75 9.87
CA ARG A 8 -7.08 -37.06 8.79
C ARG A 8 -6.04 -36.29 8.00
N ARG A 9 -5.84 -36.61 6.72
CA ARG A 9 -5.03 -35.77 5.83
C ARG A 9 -5.74 -34.44 5.70
N LEU A 10 -4.99 -33.36 5.85
CA LEU A 10 -5.49 -32.01 5.54
C LEU A 10 -5.94 -31.99 4.09
N THR A 11 -7.12 -31.48 3.84
CA THR A 11 -7.63 -31.20 2.49
C THR A 11 -7.06 -29.88 2.00
N ASP A 12 -7.09 -29.61 0.70
CA ASP A 12 -6.60 -28.33 0.16
C ASP A 12 -7.34 -27.12 0.78
N ASP A 13 -8.60 -27.29 1.19
CA ASP A 13 -9.41 -26.28 1.89
C ASP A 13 -8.95 -26.04 3.36
N ASP A 14 -8.21 -26.98 3.95
CA ASP A 14 -7.65 -26.84 5.30
C ASP A 14 -6.27 -26.15 5.28
N LEU A 15 -5.70 -25.85 4.10
CA LEU A 15 -4.38 -25.26 3.94
C LEU A 15 -4.45 -23.74 3.97
N ILE A 16 -3.83 -23.16 5.00
CA ILE A 16 -3.64 -21.72 5.11
C ILE A 16 -2.56 -21.29 4.11
N VAL A 17 -2.90 -20.42 3.14
CA VAL A 17 -1.94 -19.81 2.24
C VAL A 17 -1.45 -18.50 2.83
N THR A 18 -0.20 -18.45 3.26
CA THR A 18 0.41 -17.22 3.76
C THR A 18 0.92 -16.35 2.61
N VAL A 19 1.13 -15.06 2.86
CA VAL A 19 1.74 -14.16 1.87
C VAL A 19 3.09 -14.67 1.39
N GLN A 20 3.89 -15.27 2.26
CA GLN A 20 5.19 -15.85 1.90
C GLN A 20 5.03 -17.04 0.94
N GLN A 21 4.10 -17.93 1.20
CA GLN A 21 3.80 -19.07 0.30
C GLN A 21 3.29 -18.58 -1.04
N HIS A 22 2.41 -17.57 -1.05
CA HIS A 22 1.90 -16.97 -2.28
C HIS A 22 3.02 -16.35 -3.11
N ILE A 23 3.91 -15.55 -2.50
CA ILE A 23 5.06 -14.93 -3.17
C ILE A 23 5.97 -16.01 -3.79
N LEU A 24 6.29 -17.08 -3.04
CA LEU A 24 7.10 -18.19 -3.55
C LEU A 24 6.43 -18.92 -4.71
N THR A 25 5.11 -19.01 -4.72
CA THR A 25 4.36 -19.60 -5.83
C THR A 25 4.37 -18.71 -7.06
N GLU A 26 4.14 -17.42 -6.89
CA GLU A 26 4.22 -16.45 -7.98
C GLU A 26 5.64 -16.35 -8.55
N GLN A 27 6.66 -16.42 -7.70
CA GLN A 27 8.06 -16.38 -8.12
C GLN A 27 8.41 -17.49 -9.14
N LYS A 28 7.78 -18.67 -9.06
CA LYS A 28 8.00 -19.78 -10.02
C LYS A 28 7.60 -19.41 -11.45
N ARG A 29 6.80 -18.36 -11.64
CA ARG A 29 6.37 -17.86 -12.96
C ARG A 29 7.41 -16.94 -13.60
N PHE A 30 8.40 -16.49 -12.85
CA PHE A 30 9.43 -15.58 -13.32
C PHE A 30 10.78 -16.30 -13.44
N PRO A 31 11.22 -16.66 -14.67
CA PRO A 31 12.53 -17.27 -14.89
C PRO A 31 13.65 -16.36 -14.34
N GLY A 32 14.55 -16.91 -13.54
CA GLY A 32 15.65 -16.16 -12.95
C GLY A 32 15.34 -15.50 -11.60
N ALA A 33 14.16 -15.71 -11.04
CA ALA A 33 13.85 -15.23 -9.69
C ALA A 33 14.68 -16.00 -8.64
N THR A 34 15.43 -15.26 -7.82
CA THR A 34 16.44 -15.80 -6.87
C THR A 34 15.98 -15.85 -5.41
N GLY A 35 14.71 -15.51 -5.12
CA GLY A 35 14.20 -15.41 -3.75
C GLY A 35 14.49 -14.08 -3.04
N GLU A 36 15.31 -13.24 -3.62
CA GLU A 36 15.70 -11.94 -3.03
C GLU A 36 14.52 -11.00 -2.86
N PHE A 37 13.62 -10.97 -3.85
CA PHE A 37 12.39 -10.21 -3.76
C PHE A 37 11.48 -10.71 -2.63
N SER A 38 11.35 -12.02 -2.46
CA SER A 38 10.61 -12.63 -1.36
C SER A 38 11.19 -12.24 0.00
N TRP A 39 12.53 -12.16 0.07
CA TRP A 39 13.23 -11.71 1.27
C TRP A 39 12.98 -10.23 1.55
N LEU A 40 12.96 -9.37 0.53
CA LEU A 40 12.60 -7.96 0.65
C LEU A 40 11.18 -7.82 1.20
N LEU A 41 10.18 -8.46 0.57
CA LEU A 41 8.79 -8.39 1.02
C LEU A 41 8.59 -8.96 2.42
N SER A 42 9.41 -9.91 2.85
CA SER A 42 9.39 -10.37 4.25
C SER A 42 9.75 -9.25 5.23
N GLY A 43 10.61 -8.31 4.83
CA GLY A 43 10.92 -7.10 5.61
C GLY A 43 9.71 -6.19 5.74
N VAL A 44 9.04 -5.90 4.62
CA VAL A 44 7.81 -5.09 4.62
C VAL A 44 6.73 -5.74 5.49
N THR A 45 6.50 -7.05 5.32
CA THR A 45 5.48 -7.74 6.13
C THR A 45 5.80 -7.75 7.62
N LEU A 46 7.08 -7.84 8.00
CA LEU A 46 7.50 -7.76 9.40
C LEU A 46 7.24 -6.36 9.98
N ALA A 47 7.67 -5.32 9.28
CA ALA A 47 7.45 -3.93 9.69
C ALA A 47 5.97 -3.62 9.87
N THR A 48 5.13 -4.00 8.90
CA THR A 48 3.69 -3.73 8.97
C THR A 48 2.98 -4.51 10.08
N LYS A 49 3.49 -5.67 10.50
CA LYS A 49 3.01 -6.38 11.72
C LYS A 49 3.40 -5.62 13.00
N MET A 50 4.61 -5.05 13.04
CA MET A 50 5.04 -4.21 14.18
C MET A 50 4.15 -2.97 14.29
N ILE A 51 3.88 -2.30 13.16
CA ILE A 51 2.96 -1.14 13.09
C ILE A 51 1.56 -1.56 13.54
N ALA A 52 1.01 -2.66 13.00
CA ALA A 52 -0.31 -3.18 13.37
C ALA A 52 -0.42 -3.45 14.88
N ALA A 53 0.62 -4.01 15.49
CA ALA A 53 0.65 -4.24 16.93
C ALA A 53 0.61 -2.94 17.75
N LYS A 54 1.24 -1.88 17.25
CA LYS A 54 1.22 -0.54 17.86
C LYS A 54 -0.14 0.14 17.67
N VAL A 55 -0.67 0.16 16.44
CA VAL A 55 -1.99 0.75 16.13
C VAL A 55 -3.08 0.15 17.01
N ARG A 56 -3.10 -1.19 17.19
CA ARG A 56 -4.07 -1.87 18.06
C ARG A 56 -3.99 -1.47 19.53
N ARG A 57 -2.90 -0.88 19.95
CA ARG A 57 -2.66 -0.41 21.31
C ARG A 57 -2.66 1.11 21.43
N ALA A 58 -3.10 1.82 20.39
CA ALA A 58 -3.31 3.25 20.44
C ALA A 58 -4.23 3.60 21.61
N GLY A 59 -3.88 4.62 22.37
CA GLY A 59 -4.57 4.96 23.61
C GLY A 59 -4.15 4.19 24.87
N LEU A 60 -3.47 3.05 24.73
CA LEU A 60 -2.92 2.26 25.86
C LEU A 60 -1.43 2.46 26.08
N SER A 61 -0.75 3.09 25.15
CA SER A 61 0.68 3.40 25.21
C SER A 61 0.89 4.82 24.71
N ASP A 62 2.02 5.45 25.09
CA ASP A 62 2.36 6.81 24.71
C ASP A 62 2.79 6.88 23.22
N ILE A 63 1.85 6.64 22.33
CA ILE A 63 2.02 6.69 20.87
C ILE A 63 0.99 7.58 20.18
N LEU A 64 0.05 8.16 20.94
CA LEU A 64 -0.89 9.17 20.46
C LEU A 64 -0.31 10.56 20.57
N GLY A 65 -0.83 11.47 19.76
CA GLY A 65 -0.48 12.88 19.77
C GLY A 65 0.75 13.23 18.93
N GLU A 66 0.97 14.52 18.81
CA GLU A 66 2.03 15.10 18.01
C GLU A 66 3.42 14.77 18.56
N HIS A 67 4.35 14.50 17.65
CA HIS A 67 5.77 14.33 18.00
C HIS A 67 6.47 15.66 18.27
N GLY A 68 5.86 16.76 17.83
CA GLY A 68 6.41 18.11 17.98
C GLY A 68 7.38 18.52 16.87
N ALA A 69 7.57 17.67 15.86
CA ALA A 69 8.29 17.98 14.64
C ALA A 69 7.32 18.14 13.46
N VAL A 70 7.76 18.85 12.43
CA VAL A 70 7.04 19.02 11.18
C VAL A 70 7.83 18.27 10.10
N ASN A 71 7.16 17.47 9.29
CA ASN A 71 7.81 16.76 8.19
C ASN A 71 8.12 17.69 7.02
N VAL A 72 8.79 17.19 6.00
CA VAL A 72 9.20 17.94 4.81
C VAL A 72 8.01 18.49 4.00
N GLN A 73 6.83 17.97 4.24
CA GLN A 73 5.58 18.41 3.62
C GLN A 73 4.90 19.55 4.40
N GLY A 74 5.44 19.94 5.55
CA GLY A 74 4.84 20.93 6.44
C GLY A 74 3.71 20.38 7.31
N GLU A 75 3.55 19.04 7.38
CA GLU A 75 2.57 18.38 8.25
C GLU A 75 3.19 18.04 9.60
N THR A 76 2.41 18.20 10.69
CA THR A 76 2.85 17.84 12.03
C THR A 76 2.96 16.33 12.15
N GLN A 77 4.15 15.81 12.44
CA GLN A 77 4.39 14.39 12.64
C GLN A 77 3.69 13.88 13.91
N GLN A 78 3.02 12.76 13.77
CA GLN A 78 2.50 12.01 14.91
C GLN A 78 3.57 11.05 15.44
N LYS A 79 3.54 10.72 16.72
CA LYS A 79 4.48 9.74 17.31
C LYS A 79 4.45 8.39 16.59
N LEU A 80 3.29 8.01 16.07
CA LEU A 80 3.13 6.75 15.37
C LEU A 80 3.71 6.79 13.94
N ASP A 81 3.75 7.96 13.28
CA ASP A 81 4.46 8.14 12.00
C ASP A 81 5.94 7.85 12.16
N VAL A 82 6.55 8.44 13.18
CA VAL A 82 7.97 8.23 13.49
C VAL A 82 8.24 6.75 13.75
N PHE A 83 7.40 6.09 14.57
CA PHE A 83 7.54 4.66 14.83
C PHE A 83 7.39 3.82 13.54
N ALA A 84 6.41 4.13 12.70
CA ALA A 84 6.16 3.40 11.46
C ALA A 84 7.32 3.54 10.48
N ASN A 85 7.84 4.75 10.33
CA ASN A 85 9.03 5.05 9.53
C ASN A 85 10.25 4.25 10.02
N GLU A 86 10.55 4.33 11.31
CA GLU A 86 11.66 3.60 11.93
C GLU A 86 11.53 2.07 11.77
N ALA A 87 10.32 1.53 11.94
CA ALA A 87 10.08 0.10 11.78
C ALA A 87 10.34 -0.39 10.35
N LEU A 88 9.86 0.36 9.34
CA LEU A 88 10.13 0.06 7.93
C LEU A 88 11.62 0.19 7.61
N MET A 89 12.25 1.28 8.01
CA MET A 89 13.67 1.51 7.83
C MET A 89 14.53 0.40 8.45
N HIS A 90 14.23 0.02 9.70
CA HIS A 90 14.93 -1.05 10.40
C HIS A 90 14.80 -2.38 9.66
N CYS A 91 13.60 -2.78 9.28
CA CYS A 91 13.35 -4.03 8.59
C CYS A 91 13.95 -4.08 7.19
N LEU A 92 13.98 -2.95 6.46
CA LEU A 92 14.56 -2.88 5.12
C LEU A 92 16.08 -2.83 5.14
N ARG A 93 16.68 -2.17 6.14
CA ARG A 93 18.14 -2.06 6.29
C ARG A 93 18.84 -3.43 6.41
N LEU A 94 18.14 -4.43 6.93
CA LEU A 94 18.63 -5.81 7.02
C LEU A 94 18.52 -6.58 5.69
N ARG A 95 18.04 -5.95 4.62
CA ARG A 95 17.85 -6.56 3.30
C ARG A 95 18.92 -6.07 2.35
N GLN A 96 19.97 -6.89 2.15
CA GLN A 96 21.13 -6.53 1.30
C GLN A 96 20.75 -6.17 -0.14
N THR A 97 19.61 -6.68 -0.61
CA THR A 97 19.07 -6.39 -1.94
C THR A 97 18.44 -5.01 -2.09
N VAL A 98 18.22 -4.29 -0.98
CA VAL A 98 17.68 -2.92 -0.97
C VAL A 98 18.86 -1.95 -0.98
N GLY A 99 19.02 -1.22 -2.08
CA GLY A 99 20.06 -0.21 -2.23
C GLY A 99 19.64 1.17 -1.75
N VAL A 100 18.43 1.56 -2.07
CA VAL A 100 17.88 2.90 -1.81
C VAL A 100 16.50 2.79 -1.19
N VAL A 101 16.23 3.69 -0.26
CA VAL A 101 14.89 3.83 0.36
C VAL A 101 14.48 5.28 0.35
N ALA A 102 13.23 5.55 -0.05
CA ALA A 102 12.62 6.86 0.09
C ALA A 102 11.34 6.76 0.92
N SER A 103 11.27 7.56 1.96
CA SER A 103 10.10 7.68 2.84
C SER A 103 9.51 9.07 2.71
N GLU A 104 8.19 9.18 2.82
CA GLU A 104 7.51 10.46 2.90
C GLU A 104 7.99 11.32 4.05
N GLU A 105 8.38 10.68 5.16
CA GLU A 105 8.82 11.34 6.39
C GLU A 105 10.28 11.85 6.34
N ASN A 106 11.02 11.47 5.31
CA ASN A 106 12.42 11.83 5.16
C ASN A 106 12.62 12.87 4.05
N GLU A 107 13.45 13.88 4.31
CA GLU A 107 13.78 14.93 3.35
C GLU A 107 14.49 14.39 2.12
N GLU A 108 15.41 13.45 2.33
CA GLU A 108 16.20 12.84 1.27
C GLU A 108 16.10 11.31 1.28
N PRO A 109 16.26 10.67 0.13
CA PRO A 109 16.39 9.23 0.08
C PRO A 109 17.61 8.75 0.87
N LEU A 110 17.48 7.60 1.50
CA LEU A 110 18.56 6.97 2.24
C LEU A 110 19.20 5.85 1.42
N THR A 111 20.50 5.93 1.28
CA THR A 111 21.30 4.84 0.70
C THR A 111 21.60 3.82 1.79
N LEU A 112 21.17 2.57 1.58
CA LEU A 112 21.46 1.47 2.49
C LEU A 112 22.67 0.66 2.01
N ASN A 113 22.47 -0.10 0.94
CA ASN A 113 23.49 -0.97 0.37
C ASN A 113 23.73 -0.64 -1.12
N TYR A 114 23.53 0.61 -1.54
CA TYR A 114 23.44 0.92 -2.97
C TYR A 114 24.74 0.66 -3.75
N LEU A 115 25.89 0.71 -3.09
CA LEU A 115 27.19 0.35 -3.68
C LEU A 115 27.42 -1.17 -3.77
N SER A 116 26.57 -1.97 -3.11
CA SER A 116 26.68 -3.42 -3.19
C SER A 116 26.24 -3.93 -4.57
N PRO A 117 26.97 -4.88 -5.17
CA PRO A 117 26.51 -5.55 -6.38
C PRO A 117 25.20 -6.35 -6.17
N ASP A 118 24.89 -6.70 -4.93
CA ASP A 118 23.68 -7.43 -4.56
C ASP A 118 22.46 -6.51 -4.44
N ALA A 119 22.65 -5.19 -4.38
CA ALA A 119 21.56 -4.23 -4.32
C ALA A 119 20.84 -4.12 -5.67
N LYS A 120 19.57 -4.51 -5.71
CA LYS A 120 18.76 -4.63 -6.93
C LYS A 120 17.50 -3.80 -6.91
N TYR A 121 17.11 -3.28 -5.74
CA TYR A 121 15.82 -2.63 -5.55
C TYR A 121 15.94 -1.33 -4.79
N ALA A 122 15.08 -0.38 -5.16
CA ALA A 122 14.67 0.72 -4.31
C ALA A 122 13.30 0.42 -3.72
N VAL A 123 13.06 0.90 -2.50
CA VAL A 123 11.75 0.83 -1.85
C VAL A 123 11.29 2.24 -1.53
N VAL A 124 10.08 2.56 -1.94
CA VAL A 124 9.45 3.84 -1.69
C VAL A 124 8.20 3.60 -0.88
N PHE A 125 7.97 4.37 0.18
CA PHE A 125 6.80 4.18 1.02
C PHE A 125 6.32 5.47 1.70
N ASP A 126 5.00 5.51 1.93
CA ASP A 126 4.36 6.31 2.95
C ASP A 126 4.19 5.41 4.18
N PRO A 127 4.87 5.69 5.30
CA PRO A 127 4.83 4.79 6.44
C PRO A 127 3.47 4.73 7.12
N LEU A 128 2.70 5.83 7.10
CA LEU A 128 1.40 5.88 7.76
C LEU A 128 0.44 6.91 7.17
N ASP A 129 -0.13 6.59 5.98
CA ASP A 129 -1.20 7.38 5.35
C ASP A 129 -2.36 7.63 6.31
N GLY A 130 -2.79 8.88 6.37
CA GLY A 130 -3.92 9.31 7.19
C GLY A 130 -3.62 9.41 8.69
N SER A 131 -2.39 9.64 9.08
CA SER A 131 -1.92 9.68 10.48
C SER A 131 -2.70 10.68 11.37
N SER A 132 -3.21 11.77 10.81
CA SER A 132 -4.09 12.71 11.52
C SER A 132 -5.39 12.08 12.06
N ASN A 133 -5.73 10.88 11.61
CA ASN A 133 -6.90 10.12 12.05
C ASN A 133 -6.64 9.17 13.23
N ILE A 134 -5.40 9.04 13.68
CA ILE A 134 -5.01 8.09 14.73
C ILE A 134 -5.72 8.40 16.04
N ASP A 135 -5.73 9.66 16.45
CA ASP A 135 -6.28 10.11 17.73
C ASP A 135 -7.80 9.94 17.83
N VAL A 136 -8.49 9.80 16.70
CA VAL A 136 -9.93 9.59 16.62
C VAL A 136 -10.30 8.18 16.19
N ASN A 137 -9.32 7.25 16.18
CA ASN A 137 -9.49 5.84 15.91
C ASN A 137 -10.11 5.52 14.52
N VAL A 138 -9.80 6.33 13.52
CA VAL A 138 -10.13 6.07 12.12
C VAL A 138 -9.00 5.28 11.47
N SER A 139 -9.33 4.43 10.49
CA SER A 139 -8.36 3.57 9.81
C SER A 139 -7.25 4.38 9.15
N VAL A 140 -6.03 3.94 9.33
CA VAL A 140 -4.81 4.46 8.72
C VAL A 140 -4.13 3.35 7.91
N GLY A 141 -3.08 3.66 7.16
CA GLY A 141 -2.43 2.63 6.36
C GLY A 141 -0.98 2.92 6.02
N THR A 142 -0.29 1.90 5.53
CA THR A 142 1.05 2.01 4.93
C THR A 142 0.94 1.79 3.44
N ILE A 143 1.58 2.61 2.63
CA ILE A 143 1.66 2.43 1.17
C ILE A 143 3.12 2.16 0.81
N PHE A 144 3.38 1.22 -0.09
CA PHE A 144 4.74 0.92 -0.53
C PHE A 144 4.81 0.54 -2.00
N SER A 145 5.96 0.79 -2.61
CA SER A 145 6.33 0.25 -3.90
C SER A 145 7.79 -0.20 -3.93
N VAL A 146 8.07 -1.14 -4.81
CA VAL A 146 9.42 -1.66 -5.07
C VAL A 146 9.75 -1.36 -6.52
N ILE A 147 10.89 -0.74 -6.75
CA ILE A 147 11.37 -0.34 -8.06
C ILE A 147 12.70 -1.05 -8.30
N LYS A 148 12.90 -1.60 -9.50
CA LYS A 148 14.16 -2.25 -9.86
C LYS A 148 15.25 -1.19 -10.09
N ARG A 149 16.47 -1.50 -9.67
CA ARG A 149 17.67 -0.72 -10.02
C ARG A 149 17.69 -0.45 -11.53
N PRO A 150 18.05 0.76 -12.00
CA PRO A 150 18.25 1.02 -13.42
C PRO A 150 19.25 0.06 -14.04
N ASP A 151 18.94 -0.41 -15.24
CA ASP A 151 19.86 -1.28 -15.99
C ASP A 151 21.04 -0.49 -16.61
N ASP A 152 20.86 0.83 -16.83
CA ASP A 152 21.91 1.73 -17.30
C ASP A 152 22.87 2.07 -16.15
N PRO A 153 24.17 1.76 -16.26
CA PRO A 153 25.16 2.05 -15.23
C PRO A 153 25.21 3.52 -14.84
N ALA A 154 25.08 4.44 -15.80
CA ALA A 154 25.13 5.88 -15.53
C ALA A 154 23.97 6.35 -14.64
N LEU A 155 22.79 5.72 -14.76
CA LEU A 155 21.64 5.99 -13.90
C LEU A 155 21.76 5.21 -12.57
N ALA A 156 22.38 4.03 -12.61
CA ALA A 156 22.55 3.19 -11.42
C ALA A 156 23.55 3.78 -10.40
N ASP A 157 24.43 4.68 -10.84
CA ASP A 157 25.40 5.35 -9.98
C ASP A 157 24.80 6.55 -9.22
N ASP A 158 23.59 6.97 -9.56
CA ASP A 158 22.86 8.02 -8.85
C ASP A 158 21.67 7.42 -8.09
N PRO A 159 21.67 7.44 -6.74
CA PRO A 159 20.57 6.91 -5.92
C PRO A 159 19.19 7.50 -6.24
N LEU A 160 19.14 8.78 -6.65
CA LEU A 160 17.88 9.42 -7.04
C LEU A 160 17.27 8.78 -8.28
N GLN A 161 18.09 8.34 -9.23
CA GLN A 161 17.59 7.69 -10.45
C GLN A 161 16.97 6.31 -10.18
N TRP A 162 17.24 5.70 -9.02
CA TRP A 162 16.58 4.44 -8.66
C TRP A 162 15.11 4.65 -8.32
N ILE A 163 14.77 5.81 -7.78
CA ILE A 163 13.41 6.13 -7.33
C ILE A 163 12.65 7.02 -8.31
N LEU A 164 13.33 7.90 -9.06
CA LEU A 164 12.72 8.81 -10.02
C LEU A 164 12.49 8.16 -11.40
N GLN A 165 12.06 6.90 -11.39
CA GLN A 165 11.68 6.18 -12.60
C GLN A 165 10.19 6.34 -12.91
N PRO A 166 9.77 6.16 -14.18
CA PRO A 166 8.35 6.11 -14.52
C PRO A 166 7.58 5.08 -13.68
N GLY A 167 6.35 5.38 -13.29
CA GLY A 167 5.54 4.53 -12.40
C GLY A 167 5.31 3.09 -12.90
N ASN A 168 5.43 2.85 -14.21
CA ASN A 168 5.35 1.52 -14.81
C ASN A 168 6.64 0.68 -14.63
N ARG A 169 7.69 1.24 -14.03
CA ARG A 169 8.92 0.52 -13.66
C ARG A 169 8.85 -0.11 -12.27
N GLN A 170 7.78 0.09 -11.55
CA GLN A 170 7.53 -0.62 -10.30
C GLN A 170 7.38 -2.12 -10.57
N VAL A 171 8.11 -2.94 -9.84
CA VAL A 171 8.03 -4.42 -9.92
C VAL A 171 7.05 -5.00 -8.92
N ALA A 172 6.70 -4.21 -7.91
CA ALA A 172 5.62 -4.48 -6.98
C ALA A 172 5.09 -3.19 -6.37
N ALA A 173 3.84 -3.22 -5.98
CA ALA A 173 3.24 -2.18 -5.15
C ALA A 173 2.16 -2.78 -4.26
N GLY A 174 1.88 -2.10 -3.16
CA GLY A 174 0.85 -2.52 -2.25
C GLY A 174 0.60 -1.51 -1.14
N TYR A 175 -0.35 -1.85 -0.32
CA TYR A 175 -0.67 -1.10 0.88
C TYR A 175 -1.14 -2.03 1.99
N VAL A 176 -1.09 -1.55 3.21
CA VAL A 176 -1.69 -2.19 4.38
C VAL A 176 -2.67 -1.22 5.00
N VAL A 177 -3.91 -1.65 5.19
CA VAL A 177 -4.91 -0.90 5.93
C VAL A 177 -5.01 -1.45 7.36
N TYR A 178 -4.88 -0.57 8.33
CA TYR A 178 -5.04 -0.86 9.76
C TYR A 178 -6.44 -0.40 10.18
N GLY A 179 -7.41 -1.29 9.99
CA GLY A 179 -8.83 -1.03 10.27
C GLY A 179 -9.41 -2.07 11.24
N SER A 180 -10.67 -2.45 11.03
CA SER A 180 -11.35 -3.51 11.81
C SER A 180 -10.62 -4.86 11.77
N SER A 181 -9.90 -5.13 10.67
CA SER A 181 -8.80 -6.09 10.58
C SER A 181 -7.61 -5.41 9.92
N THR A 182 -6.40 -5.96 10.11
CA THR A 182 -5.23 -5.50 9.36
C THR A 182 -5.16 -6.29 8.07
N MET A 183 -5.16 -5.58 6.95
CA MET A 183 -5.22 -6.20 5.64
C MET A 183 -4.13 -5.64 4.72
N MET A 184 -3.30 -6.53 4.18
CA MET A 184 -2.31 -6.21 3.16
C MET A 184 -2.89 -6.53 1.79
N VAL A 185 -2.81 -5.57 0.87
CA VAL A 185 -3.15 -5.76 -0.55
C VAL A 185 -1.91 -5.46 -1.37
N TYR A 186 -1.51 -6.37 -2.26
CA TYR A 186 -0.35 -6.14 -3.10
C TYR A 186 -0.49 -6.78 -4.48
N THR A 187 0.38 -6.33 -5.39
CA THR A 187 0.53 -6.86 -6.73
C THR A 187 2.02 -6.96 -7.11
N VAL A 188 2.33 -7.98 -7.91
CA VAL A 188 3.65 -8.18 -8.54
C VAL A 188 3.50 -8.34 -10.07
N GLY A 189 2.43 -7.79 -10.65
CA GLY A 189 2.16 -7.86 -12.08
C GLY A 189 1.15 -8.93 -12.49
N ASN A 190 0.80 -9.87 -11.60
CA ASN A 190 -0.12 -10.97 -11.89
C ASN A 190 -1.36 -10.93 -10.99
N GLY A 191 -2.21 -9.93 -11.24
CA GLY A 191 -3.40 -9.69 -10.42
C GLY A 191 -3.08 -8.98 -9.10
N VAL A 192 -4.12 -8.73 -8.33
CA VAL A 192 -4.06 -8.09 -7.02
C VAL A 192 -4.62 -9.04 -5.98
N HIS A 193 -3.92 -9.20 -4.88
CA HIS A 193 -4.28 -10.17 -3.85
C HIS A 193 -4.33 -9.51 -2.48
N GLY A 194 -5.31 -9.89 -1.68
CA GLY A 194 -5.52 -9.40 -0.32
C GLY A 194 -5.29 -10.46 0.74
N PHE A 195 -4.54 -10.09 1.78
CA PHE A 195 -4.16 -10.96 2.90
C PHE A 195 -4.56 -10.31 4.20
N THR A 196 -5.27 -11.04 5.03
CA THR A 196 -5.66 -10.59 6.36
C THR A 196 -4.63 -11.09 7.39
N LEU A 197 -4.19 -10.20 8.27
CA LEU A 197 -3.32 -10.58 9.37
C LEU A 197 -4.11 -11.37 10.41
N ASP A 198 -3.77 -12.64 10.57
CA ASP A 198 -4.22 -13.44 11.69
C ASP A 198 -3.27 -13.18 12.89
N PRO A 199 -3.74 -12.50 13.94
CA PRO A 199 -2.91 -12.17 15.08
C PRO A 199 -2.55 -13.39 15.94
N SER A 200 -3.29 -14.50 15.82
CA SER A 200 -3.07 -15.71 16.62
C SER A 200 -1.82 -16.46 16.18
N ILE A 201 -1.55 -16.46 14.87
CA ILE A 201 -0.36 -17.08 14.28
C ILE A 201 0.67 -16.07 13.79
N GLY A 202 0.34 -14.76 13.84
CA GLY A 202 1.22 -13.68 13.40
C GLY A 202 1.53 -13.71 11.90
N ALA A 203 0.61 -14.19 11.06
CA ALA A 203 0.80 -14.33 9.63
C ALA A 203 -0.29 -13.59 8.81
N TYR A 204 0.11 -13.03 7.68
CA TYR A 204 -0.83 -12.57 6.66
C TYR A 204 -1.32 -13.76 5.85
N VAL A 205 -2.61 -14.05 5.93
CA VAL A 205 -3.29 -15.18 5.30
C VAL A 205 -4.11 -14.70 4.12
N LEU A 206 -4.04 -15.40 3.00
CA LEU A 206 -4.80 -15.09 1.78
C LEU A 206 -6.30 -15.11 2.09
N SER A 207 -6.94 -13.96 1.91
CA SER A 207 -8.38 -13.78 2.15
C SER A 207 -9.13 -13.31 0.92
N HIS A 208 -8.43 -12.70 -0.04
CA HIS A 208 -8.98 -12.20 -1.29
C HIS A 208 -8.03 -12.52 -2.44
N GLU A 209 -8.31 -13.59 -3.13
CA GLU A 209 -7.53 -13.98 -4.29
C GLU A 209 -8.02 -13.20 -5.53
N ASN A 210 -7.07 -12.69 -6.31
CA ASN A 210 -7.31 -12.06 -7.61
C ASN A 210 -8.46 -11.04 -7.59
N ILE A 211 -8.33 -10.03 -6.72
CA ILE A 211 -9.31 -8.95 -6.56
C ILE A 211 -9.61 -8.34 -7.92
N ARG A 212 -10.90 -8.19 -8.22
CA ARG A 212 -11.37 -7.51 -9.43
C ARG A 212 -12.24 -6.33 -9.05
N PHE A 213 -12.07 -5.23 -9.74
CA PHE A 213 -12.91 -4.06 -9.55
C PHE A 213 -14.34 -4.37 -9.98
N PRO A 214 -15.36 -4.19 -9.12
CA PRO A 214 -16.74 -4.43 -9.49
C PRO A 214 -17.18 -3.55 -10.67
N ARG A 215 -17.89 -4.13 -11.63
CA ARG A 215 -18.36 -3.40 -12.83
C ARG A 215 -19.32 -2.26 -12.50
N GLN A 216 -20.00 -2.35 -11.38
CA GLN A 216 -20.94 -1.34 -10.91
C GLN A 216 -20.61 -1.01 -9.45
N GLY A 217 -20.60 0.27 -9.14
CA GLY A 217 -20.53 0.80 -7.80
C GLY A 217 -21.61 1.84 -7.62
N THR A 218 -21.98 2.10 -6.36
CA THR A 218 -23.04 3.04 -6.02
C THR A 218 -22.56 4.12 -5.04
N THR A 219 -21.26 4.24 -4.91
CA THR A 219 -20.66 5.19 -3.96
C THR A 219 -19.53 5.98 -4.59
N TYR A 220 -19.36 7.19 -4.10
CA TYR A 220 -18.19 8.01 -4.39
C TYR A 220 -17.55 8.51 -3.10
N SER A 221 -16.24 8.69 -3.12
CA SER A 221 -15.47 9.27 -2.04
C SER A 221 -14.73 10.49 -2.55
N VAL A 222 -14.97 11.63 -1.92
CA VAL A 222 -14.31 12.91 -2.17
C VAL A 222 -14.59 13.84 -1.00
N ASN A 223 -13.65 14.69 -0.63
CA ASN A 223 -13.89 15.73 0.37
C ASN A 223 -14.74 16.87 -0.23
N GLU A 224 -16.07 16.75 -0.12
CA GLU A 224 -17.00 17.74 -0.65
C GLU A 224 -16.94 19.11 0.08
N ALA A 225 -16.28 19.21 1.22
CA ALA A 225 -16.05 20.51 1.87
C ALA A 225 -15.25 21.47 0.95
N ASN A 226 -14.44 20.91 0.06
CA ASN A 226 -13.66 21.69 -0.92
C ASN A 226 -14.37 21.87 -2.27
N ARG A 227 -15.66 21.51 -2.39
CA ARG A 227 -16.39 21.46 -3.68
C ARG A 227 -16.32 22.77 -4.46
N ASP A 228 -16.43 23.89 -3.77
CA ASP A 228 -16.46 25.20 -4.43
C ASP A 228 -15.13 25.57 -5.07
N SER A 229 -14.02 25.03 -4.58
CA SER A 229 -12.68 25.19 -5.14
C SER A 229 -12.36 24.19 -6.26
N PHE A 230 -13.19 23.16 -6.47
CA PHE A 230 -12.94 22.19 -7.53
C PHE A 230 -13.11 22.81 -8.93
N PRO A 231 -12.30 22.41 -9.92
CA PRO A 231 -12.53 22.79 -11.31
C PRO A 231 -13.94 22.39 -11.78
N ALA A 232 -14.53 23.20 -12.67
CA ALA A 232 -15.91 23.01 -13.14
C ALA A 232 -16.23 21.59 -13.64
N PRO A 233 -15.34 20.87 -14.38
CA PRO A 233 -15.62 19.50 -14.80
C PRO A 233 -15.85 18.53 -13.63
N TYR A 234 -15.07 18.65 -12.53
CA TYR A 234 -15.25 17.82 -11.35
C TYR A 234 -16.56 18.11 -10.65
N ARG A 235 -16.94 19.38 -10.49
CA ARG A 235 -18.24 19.76 -9.92
C ARG A 235 -19.40 19.20 -10.75
N ALA A 236 -19.34 19.30 -12.06
CA ALA A 236 -20.35 18.76 -12.96
C ALA A 236 -20.44 17.22 -12.87
N TYR A 237 -19.30 16.55 -12.78
CA TYR A 237 -19.26 15.09 -12.63
C TYR A 237 -19.88 14.65 -11.30
N LEU A 238 -19.52 15.30 -10.19
CA LEU A 238 -20.10 15.02 -8.86
C LEU A 238 -21.61 15.23 -8.85
N GLU A 239 -22.10 16.27 -9.51
CA GLU A 239 -23.56 16.52 -9.62
C GLU A 239 -24.26 15.37 -10.37
N ARG A 240 -23.67 14.86 -11.45
CA ARG A 240 -24.20 13.71 -12.18
C ARG A 240 -24.20 12.42 -11.33
N LEU A 241 -23.17 12.20 -10.50
CA LEU A 241 -23.14 11.08 -9.55
C LEU A 241 -24.30 11.18 -8.54
N ARG A 242 -24.51 12.35 -7.97
CA ARG A 242 -25.53 12.62 -6.94
C ARG A 242 -26.96 12.53 -7.47
N THR A 243 -27.20 13.01 -8.68
CA THR A 243 -28.55 13.08 -9.28
C THR A 243 -28.94 11.83 -10.08
N GLY A 244 -27.98 10.93 -10.34
CA GLY A 244 -28.21 9.74 -11.18
C GLY A 244 -27.98 9.98 -12.67
N GLY A 245 -27.36 11.09 -13.06
CA GLY A 245 -27.09 11.47 -14.46
C GLY A 245 -26.09 10.56 -15.17
N ILE A 246 -25.61 9.51 -14.53
CA ILE A 246 -24.75 8.44 -15.10
C ILE A 246 -25.38 7.05 -14.97
N GLY A 247 -26.71 6.96 -14.79
CA GLY A 247 -27.45 5.71 -14.69
C GLY A 247 -28.06 5.45 -13.32
N SER A 248 -27.33 5.66 -12.23
CA SER A 248 -27.82 5.50 -10.87
C SER A 248 -27.31 6.61 -9.95
N LYS A 249 -28.00 6.83 -8.84
CA LYS A 249 -27.52 7.73 -7.80
C LYS A 249 -26.42 7.07 -6.99
N TYR A 250 -25.36 7.81 -6.73
CA TYR A 250 -24.26 7.40 -5.88
C TYR A 250 -24.38 8.04 -4.50
N GLY A 251 -24.12 7.26 -3.46
CA GLY A 251 -24.00 7.77 -2.10
C GLY A 251 -22.60 8.22 -1.78
N SER A 252 -22.45 9.34 -1.05
CA SER A 252 -21.14 9.79 -0.57
C SER A 252 -20.63 8.89 0.55
N ARG A 253 -19.34 8.57 0.50
CA ARG A 253 -18.63 7.78 1.51
C ARG A 253 -17.18 8.26 1.55
N TYR A 254 -16.91 9.32 2.28
CA TYR A 254 -15.57 9.87 2.50
C TYR A 254 -15.12 9.56 3.93
N ILE A 255 -14.00 8.86 4.07
CA ILE A 255 -13.40 8.45 5.35
C ILE A 255 -12.33 9.47 5.77
N GLY A 256 -11.60 10.00 4.80
CA GLY A 256 -10.51 10.95 5.05
C GLY A 256 -9.15 10.28 5.26
N SER A 257 -9.02 9.01 4.89
CA SER A 257 -7.76 8.28 4.75
C SER A 257 -7.72 7.71 3.34
N LEU A 258 -6.66 8.02 2.59
CA LEU A 258 -6.52 7.57 1.19
C LEU A 258 -6.61 6.05 1.09
N VAL A 259 -5.85 5.34 1.92
CA VAL A 259 -5.84 3.87 1.93
C VAL A 259 -7.22 3.30 2.23
N ALA A 260 -7.95 3.84 3.21
CA ALA A 260 -9.26 3.33 3.59
C ALA A 260 -10.33 3.62 2.52
N ASP A 261 -10.33 4.82 1.97
CA ASP A 261 -11.25 5.24 0.90
C ASP A 261 -10.99 4.44 -0.39
N PHE A 262 -9.72 4.26 -0.73
CA PHE A 262 -9.31 3.46 -1.89
C PHE A 262 -9.65 1.98 -1.70
N HIS A 263 -9.31 1.38 -0.56
CA HIS A 263 -9.57 -0.03 -0.26
C HIS A 263 -11.07 -0.35 -0.35
N ARG A 264 -11.91 0.52 0.20
CA ARG A 264 -13.35 0.38 0.09
C ARG A 264 -13.81 0.43 -1.38
N THR A 265 -13.28 1.38 -2.15
CA THR A 265 -13.63 1.55 -3.56
C THR A 265 -13.15 0.36 -4.39
N LEU A 266 -11.96 -0.17 -4.08
CA LEU A 266 -11.41 -1.37 -4.69
C LEU A 266 -12.34 -2.59 -4.54
N LEU A 267 -12.86 -2.82 -3.33
CA LEU A 267 -13.66 -4.01 -3.02
C LEU A 267 -15.14 -3.87 -3.39
N LYS A 268 -15.68 -2.66 -3.36
CA LYS A 268 -17.13 -2.41 -3.56
C LYS A 268 -17.48 -1.71 -4.87
N GLY A 269 -16.48 -1.30 -5.62
CA GLY A 269 -16.67 -0.43 -6.77
C GLY A 269 -17.04 0.99 -6.37
N GLY A 270 -17.18 1.85 -7.37
CA GLY A 270 -17.50 3.25 -7.18
C GLY A 270 -16.42 4.18 -7.69
N VAL A 271 -16.37 5.37 -7.12
CA VAL A 271 -15.45 6.42 -7.56
C VAL A 271 -14.72 7.00 -6.36
N PHE A 272 -13.39 7.07 -6.43
CA PHE A 272 -12.57 7.85 -5.51
C PHE A 272 -11.95 9.01 -6.28
N LEU A 273 -12.12 10.23 -5.77
CA LEU A 273 -11.62 11.45 -6.41
C LEU A 273 -10.82 12.28 -5.41
N TYR A 274 -9.74 12.83 -5.90
CA TYR A 274 -8.90 13.78 -5.18
C TYR A 274 -8.61 15.00 -6.10
N PRO A 275 -9.64 15.83 -6.39
CA PRO A 275 -9.50 16.93 -7.32
C PRO A 275 -8.52 17.98 -6.81
N PRO A 276 -7.86 18.74 -7.72
CA PRO A 276 -7.12 19.93 -7.33
C PRO A 276 -8.05 20.95 -6.68
N THR A 277 -7.48 21.73 -5.76
CA THR A 277 -8.17 22.81 -5.04
C THR A 277 -7.38 24.11 -5.19
N ASN A 278 -7.91 25.21 -4.67
CA ASN A 278 -7.18 26.48 -4.66
C ASN A 278 -5.86 26.37 -3.88
N ASP A 279 -5.86 25.62 -2.77
CA ASP A 279 -4.66 25.42 -1.94
C ASP A 279 -3.69 24.42 -2.57
N TYR A 280 -4.19 23.48 -3.37
CA TYR A 280 -3.42 22.45 -4.05
C TYR A 280 -3.77 22.40 -5.55
N PRO A 281 -3.32 23.39 -6.34
CA PRO A 281 -3.71 23.51 -7.76
C PRO A 281 -3.18 22.38 -8.64
N SER A 282 -2.09 21.73 -8.23
CA SER A 282 -1.52 20.54 -8.90
C SER A 282 -2.03 19.21 -8.34
N GLY A 283 -2.97 19.26 -7.38
CA GLY A 283 -3.43 18.09 -6.62
C GLY A 283 -2.63 17.88 -5.34
N LYS A 284 -3.22 17.19 -4.38
CA LYS A 284 -2.59 16.91 -3.07
C LYS A 284 -1.86 15.55 -3.04
N LEU A 285 -2.28 14.57 -3.86
CA LEU A 285 -1.68 13.24 -3.85
C LEU A 285 -0.21 13.30 -4.27
N ARG A 286 0.63 12.65 -3.49
CA ARG A 286 2.06 12.53 -3.76
C ARG A 286 2.28 11.45 -4.81
N LEU A 287 2.88 11.85 -5.95
CA LEU A 287 3.04 10.95 -7.09
C LEU A 287 3.81 9.67 -6.73
N LEU A 288 4.91 9.82 -5.98
CA LEU A 288 5.85 8.74 -5.71
C LEU A 288 5.35 7.78 -4.62
N TYR A 289 4.82 8.32 -3.52
CA TYR A 289 4.48 7.55 -2.34
C TYR A 289 3.04 6.99 -2.35
N GLU A 290 2.12 7.65 -3.05
CA GLU A 290 0.69 7.35 -3.02
C GLU A 290 0.16 6.98 -4.41
N ALA A 291 0.26 7.90 -5.39
CA ALA A 291 -0.42 7.73 -6.67
C ALA A 291 0.15 6.57 -7.51
N ASN A 292 1.46 6.46 -7.65
CA ASN A 292 2.10 5.39 -8.43
C ASN A 292 1.84 3.99 -7.86
N PRO A 293 2.02 3.73 -6.55
CA PRO A 293 1.70 2.41 -5.96
C PRO A 293 0.24 2.01 -6.14
N ILE A 294 -0.69 2.95 -5.92
CA ILE A 294 -2.12 2.71 -6.07
C ILE A 294 -2.48 2.48 -7.55
N ALA A 295 -1.92 3.28 -8.47
CA ALA A 295 -2.17 3.15 -9.90
C ALA A 295 -1.73 1.79 -10.45
N LEU A 296 -0.60 1.23 -10.00
CA LEU A 296 -0.15 -0.10 -10.41
C LEU A 296 -1.17 -1.18 -10.02
N SER A 297 -1.74 -1.09 -8.82
CA SER A 297 -2.82 -1.99 -8.40
C SER A 297 -4.03 -1.88 -9.33
N LEU A 298 -4.45 -0.66 -9.69
CA LEU A 298 -5.58 -0.43 -10.61
C LEU A 298 -5.33 -0.99 -12.01
N ILE A 299 -4.12 -0.88 -12.55
CA ILE A 299 -3.75 -1.45 -13.85
C ILE A 299 -3.94 -2.96 -13.82
N HIS A 300 -3.46 -3.66 -12.80
CA HIS A 300 -3.50 -5.10 -12.71
C HIS A 300 -4.90 -5.68 -12.37
N ILE A 301 -5.83 -4.83 -11.95
CA ILE A 301 -7.23 -5.22 -11.69
C ILE A 301 -8.09 -5.09 -12.95
N SER A 302 -7.86 -4.05 -13.75
CA SER A 302 -8.73 -3.64 -14.83
C SER A 302 -8.43 -4.31 -16.16
N GLU A 303 -7.22 -4.80 -16.38
CA GLU A 303 -6.85 -5.46 -17.63
C GLU A 303 -6.87 -6.99 -17.53
N PRO A 304 -7.57 -7.69 -18.45
CA PRO A 304 -7.23 -9.07 -18.73
C PRO A 304 -5.80 -9.05 -19.28
N THR A 305 -4.89 -9.77 -18.62
CA THR A 305 -3.50 -9.99 -18.96
C THR A 305 -3.20 -9.71 -20.45
N ARG A 306 -2.65 -8.53 -20.78
CA ARG A 306 -1.97 -8.38 -22.07
C ARG A 306 -0.67 -9.14 -21.94
N PRO A 307 -0.38 -10.10 -22.81
CA PRO A 307 0.97 -10.64 -22.92
C PRO A 307 1.87 -9.49 -23.38
N TYR A 308 2.88 -9.14 -22.58
CA TYR A 308 3.95 -8.25 -22.97
C TYR A 308 4.89 -8.97 -23.93
#